data_40d475a12d46f51836c75a7910f2ae00
#
_entry.id   40d475a12d46f51836c75a7910f2ae00
#
_cell.length_a   1.000
_cell.length_b   1.000
_cell.length_c   1.000
_cell.angle_alpha   90.00
_cell.angle_beta   90.00
_cell.angle_gamma   90.00
#
_symmetry.space_group_name_H-M   'P 1'
#
loop_
_entity.id
_entity.type
_entity.pdbx_description
1 polymer ?
#
loop_
_entity_poly.entity_id
_entity_poly.type
_entity_poly.pdbx_seq_one_letter_code
_entity_poly.pdbx_strand_id
1 'polypeptide(L)'
;QEVAIWQHAAQQGLAPKVVYDTGAGSVVVTERLTFGEVTTGAHTSLINDIHKLCYRMPILSLNTAAVRYWSVIQQQGIAHLAIDPRADKIKGELDRLDSDVTCVCHNDLSTANIGQLNGVNMAIDWEYAALGNPHFDAAIASEGLEWHRRISFAESALGQSFNPRTWLAACRAELLINHLWMLATHGTLSASLATALTKEQVEQAWSDDK
;
A
#
# COMPACT_ATOMS: atom_id res chain seq x y z
N GLN A 1 11.89 4.77 -12.35
CA GLN A 1 10.55 5.27 -12.10
C GLN A 1 10.42 5.81 -10.67
N GLU A 2 10.81 5.06 -9.65
CA GLU A 2 10.80 5.43 -8.24
C GLU A 2 11.46 6.80 -7.99
N VAL A 3 12.72 6.98 -8.42
CA VAL A 3 13.44 8.25 -8.23
C VAL A 3 12.72 9.43 -8.89
N ALA A 4 12.08 9.23 -10.02
CA ALA A 4 11.39 10.30 -10.74
C ALA A 4 10.14 10.80 -9.98
N ILE A 5 9.33 9.88 -9.43
CA ILE A 5 8.18 10.29 -8.58
C ILE A 5 8.66 10.87 -7.27
N TRP A 6 9.71 10.31 -6.66
CA TRP A 6 10.33 10.86 -5.46
C TRP A 6 10.76 12.32 -5.66
N GLN A 7 11.52 12.61 -6.75
CA GLN A 7 11.94 13.98 -7.07
C GLN A 7 10.75 14.91 -7.29
N HIS A 8 9.67 14.43 -7.93
CA HIS A 8 8.46 15.21 -8.11
C HIS A 8 7.77 15.50 -6.76
N ALA A 9 7.61 14.50 -5.89
CA ALA A 9 7.06 14.66 -4.55
C ALA A 9 7.93 15.61 -3.69
N ALA A 10 9.25 15.54 -3.81
CA ALA A 10 10.17 16.43 -3.13
C ALA A 10 10.01 17.91 -3.57
N GLN A 11 9.71 18.17 -4.83
CA GLN A 11 9.41 19.52 -5.33
C GLN A 11 8.12 20.10 -4.72
N GLN A 12 7.21 19.22 -4.27
CA GLN A 12 5.97 19.60 -3.58
C GLN A 12 6.11 19.57 -2.04
N GLY A 13 7.31 19.29 -1.52
CA GLY A 13 7.57 19.22 -0.08
C GLY A 13 7.03 17.95 0.60
N LEU A 14 6.69 16.91 -0.16
CA LEU A 14 6.11 15.65 0.34
C LEU A 14 7.16 14.54 0.54
N ALA A 15 8.39 14.75 0.06
CA ALA A 15 9.50 13.84 0.19
C ALA A 15 10.81 14.61 0.42
N PRO A 16 11.86 14.00 1.02
CA PRO A 16 13.18 14.62 1.12
C PRO A 16 13.80 14.75 -0.28
N LYS A 17 14.59 15.80 -0.48
CA LYS A 17 15.29 16.00 -1.76
C LYS A 17 16.30 14.89 -1.98
N VAL A 18 16.34 14.38 -3.21
CA VAL A 18 17.40 13.50 -3.67
C VAL A 18 18.66 14.32 -3.89
N VAL A 19 19.71 14.02 -3.13
CA VAL A 19 21.02 14.70 -3.18
C VAL A 19 21.95 14.00 -4.15
N TYR A 20 21.85 12.67 -4.23
CA TYR A 20 22.66 11.85 -5.12
C TYR A 20 21.90 10.59 -5.53
N ASP A 21 22.05 10.21 -6.80
CA ASP A 21 21.52 8.97 -7.38
C ASP A 21 22.56 8.40 -8.32
N THR A 22 22.82 7.09 -8.22
CA THR A 22 23.72 6.37 -9.13
C THR A 22 23.20 6.22 -10.56
N GLY A 23 21.93 6.60 -10.81
CA GLY A 23 21.27 6.44 -12.09
C GLY A 23 20.84 5.00 -12.42
N ALA A 24 21.34 4.02 -11.67
CA ALA A 24 20.97 2.60 -11.80
C ALA A 24 19.93 2.15 -10.76
N GLY A 25 19.42 3.07 -9.94
CA GLY A 25 18.46 2.78 -8.86
C GLY A 25 19.02 1.98 -7.68
N SER A 26 20.34 1.73 -7.65
CA SER A 26 20.96 0.90 -6.61
C SER A 26 21.34 1.68 -5.35
N VAL A 27 21.56 2.99 -5.46
CA VAL A 27 21.82 3.88 -4.31
C VAL A 27 21.20 5.25 -4.57
N VAL A 28 20.34 5.66 -3.65
CA VAL A 28 19.74 6.99 -3.60
C VAL A 28 20.10 7.61 -2.26
N VAL A 29 20.68 8.81 -2.27
CA VAL A 29 20.99 9.59 -1.07
C VAL A 29 20.07 10.80 -1.03
N THR A 30 19.44 11.01 0.10
CA THR A 30 18.49 12.11 0.31
C THR A 30 18.92 13.01 1.46
N GLU A 31 18.21 14.12 1.66
CA GLU A 31 18.29 14.88 2.91
C GLU A 31 17.97 13.94 4.07
N ARG A 32 18.67 14.15 5.19
CA ARG A 32 18.49 13.32 6.37
C ARG A 32 17.20 13.68 7.10
N LEU A 33 16.34 12.69 7.29
CA LEU A 33 15.16 12.81 8.11
C LEU A 33 15.40 12.35 9.55
N THR A 34 14.57 12.84 10.47
CA THR A 34 14.39 12.27 11.80
C THR A 34 13.12 11.43 11.80
N PHE A 35 13.18 10.26 12.46
CA PHE A 35 12.04 9.36 12.60
C PHE A 35 11.55 9.40 14.04
N GLY A 36 10.24 9.34 14.21
CA GLY A 36 9.60 9.41 15.53
C GLY A 36 8.12 9.09 15.43
N GLU A 37 7.38 9.43 16.47
CA GLU A 37 5.95 9.23 16.49
C GLU A 37 5.24 10.12 15.46
N VAL A 38 4.40 9.51 14.63
CA VAL A 38 3.58 10.19 13.63
C VAL A 38 2.14 10.21 14.12
N THR A 39 1.57 11.40 14.32
CA THR A 39 0.16 11.50 14.71
C THR A 39 -0.76 11.09 13.55
N THR A 40 -1.93 10.53 13.87
CA THR A 40 -2.94 10.17 12.85
C THR A 40 -3.27 11.33 11.91
N GLY A 41 -3.44 12.54 12.47
CA GLY A 41 -3.73 13.73 11.68
C GLY A 41 -2.61 14.11 10.69
N ALA A 42 -1.36 14.00 11.11
CA ALA A 42 -0.21 14.25 10.24
C ALA A 42 -0.11 13.18 9.11
N HIS A 43 -0.38 11.93 9.44
CA HIS A 43 -0.38 10.82 8.48
C HIS A 43 -1.49 10.97 7.44
N THR A 44 -2.73 11.23 7.87
CA THR A 44 -3.88 11.45 6.97
C THR A 44 -3.72 12.69 6.10
N SER A 45 -3.09 13.76 6.61
CA SER A 45 -2.76 14.93 5.81
C SER A 45 -1.75 14.60 4.72
N LEU A 46 -0.69 13.87 5.06
CA LEU A 46 0.35 13.49 4.10
C LEU A 46 -0.21 12.64 2.96
N ILE A 47 -1.00 11.60 3.27
CA ILE A 47 -1.62 10.76 2.24
C ILE A 47 -2.58 11.57 1.35
N ASN A 48 -3.38 12.47 1.94
CA ASN A 48 -4.28 13.33 1.17
C ASN A 48 -3.51 14.27 0.23
N ASP A 49 -2.34 14.77 0.64
CA ASP A 49 -1.51 15.63 -0.21
C ASP A 49 -0.79 14.84 -1.30
N ILE A 50 -0.40 13.58 -1.03
CA ILE A 50 0.11 12.64 -2.05
C ILE A 50 -0.96 12.38 -3.12
N HIS A 51 -2.21 12.14 -2.74
CA HIS A 51 -3.32 11.91 -3.67
C HIS A 51 -3.62 13.11 -4.59
N LYS A 52 -3.19 14.32 -4.20
CA LYS A 52 -3.31 15.53 -5.04
C LYS A 52 -2.17 15.72 -6.03
N LEU A 53 -1.14 14.89 -5.96
CA LEU A 53 -0.03 14.98 -6.91
C LEU A 53 -0.52 14.74 -8.34
N CYS A 54 -0.09 15.63 -9.23
CA CYS A 54 -0.39 15.51 -10.65
C CYS A 54 0.86 14.99 -11.36
N TYR A 55 1.00 13.67 -11.47
CA TYR A 55 2.15 13.03 -12.09
C TYR A 55 1.74 11.83 -12.94
N ARG A 56 2.32 11.72 -14.15
CA ARG A 56 2.03 10.60 -15.05
C ARG A 56 2.91 9.40 -14.71
N MET A 57 2.30 8.32 -14.32
CA MET A 57 2.99 7.09 -13.95
C MET A 57 2.15 5.85 -14.33
N PRO A 58 2.73 4.64 -14.31
CA PRO A 58 1.98 3.42 -14.53
C PRO A 58 0.84 3.25 -13.52
N ILE A 59 -0.15 2.49 -13.93
CA ILE A 59 -1.26 2.07 -13.07
C ILE A 59 -0.84 0.83 -12.29
N LEU A 60 -1.09 0.82 -10.98
CA LEU A 60 -1.06 -0.40 -10.19
C LEU A 60 -2.35 -1.18 -10.45
N SER A 61 -2.24 -2.36 -11.05
CA SER A 61 -3.35 -3.32 -11.11
C SER A 61 -3.20 -4.34 -9.99
N LEU A 62 -4.13 -4.31 -9.04
CA LEU A 62 -4.18 -5.24 -7.91
C LEU A 62 -4.38 -6.68 -8.39
N ASN A 63 -5.23 -6.87 -9.39
CA ASN A 63 -5.45 -8.17 -10.01
C ASN A 63 -4.15 -8.72 -10.63
N THR A 64 -3.44 -7.89 -11.39
CA THR A 64 -2.15 -8.30 -11.99
C THR A 64 -1.11 -8.64 -10.92
N ALA A 65 -1.01 -7.84 -9.84
CA ALA A 65 -0.11 -8.09 -8.74
C ALA A 65 -0.43 -9.41 -8.02
N ALA A 66 -1.72 -9.63 -7.68
CA ALA A 66 -2.17 -10.87 -7.05
C ALA A 66 -1.87 -12.12 -7.88
N VAL A 67 -2.16 -12.10 -9.18
CA VAL A 67 -1.89 -13.21 -10.10
C VAL A 67 -0.38 -13.46 -10.26
N ARG A 68 0.43 -12.41 -10.27
CA ARG A 68 1.90 -12.53 -10.33
C ARG A 68 2.43 -13.23 -9.07
N TYR A 69 2.05 -12.80 -7.87
CA TYR A 69 2.45 -13.45 -6.64
C TYR A 69 1.97 -14.90 -6.57
N TRP A 70 0.72 -15.14 -6.95
CA TRP A 70 0.17 -16.49 -7.03
C TRP A 70 0.98 -17.41 -7.94
N SER A 71 1.42 -16.92 -9.11
CA SER A 71 2.26 -17.70 -10.02
C SER A 71 3.59 -18.11 -9.39
N VAL A 72 4.22 -17.21 -8.60
CA VAL A 72 5.45 -17.53 -7.86
C VAL A 72 5.17 -18.59 -6.79
N ILE A 73 4.10 -18.44 -6.00
CA ILE A 73 3.68 -19.39 -4.97
C ILE A 73 3.42 -20.79 -5.57
N GLN A 74 2.79 -20.86 -6.75
CA GLN A 74 2.60 -22.12 -7.47
C GLN A 74 3.93 -22.76 -7.89
N GLN A 75 4.88 -21.97 -8.42
CA GLN A 75 6.21 -22.44 -8.79
C GLN A 75 7.01 -22.97 -7.59
N GLN A 76 6.82 -22.39 -6.42
CA GLN A 76 7.41 -22.83 -5.16
C GLN A 76 6.75 -24.09 -4.58
N GLY A 77 5.61 -24.54 -5.12
CA GLY A 77 4.87 -25.72 -4.63
C GLY A 77 4.10 -25.51 -3.33
N ILE A 78 3.91 -24.25 -2.89
CA ILE A 78 3.26 -23.89 -1.61
C ILE A 78 1.85 -23.29 -1.80
N ALA A 79 1.23 -23.50 -2.95
CA ALA A 79 -0.10 -22.95 -3.27
C ALA A 79 -1.20 -23.38 -2.26
N HIS A 80 -1.01 -24.50 -1.55
CA HIS A 80 -1.93 -24.95 -0.51
C HIS A 80 -1.98 -24.03 0.72
N LEU A 81 -0.99 -23.14 0.89
CA LEU A 81 -0.92 -22.15 1.98
C LEU A 81 -1.67 -20.85 1.66
N ALA A 82 -2.09 -20.65 0.44
CA ALA A 82 -2.75 -19.42 -0.02
C ALA A 82 -4.10 -19.68 -0.66
N ILE A 83 -4.94 -18.65 -0.77
CA ILE A 83 -6.17 -18.69 -1.55
C ILE A 83 -5.87 -18.26 -3.00
N ASP A 84 -6.58 -18.87 -3.95
CA ASP A 84 -6.45 -18.53 -5.36
C ASP A 84 -7.11 -17.16 -5.65
N PRO A 85 -6.33 -16.13 -6.02
CA PRO A 85 -6.89 -14.80 -6.29
C PRO A 85 -7.76 -14.75 -7.55
N ARG A 86 -7.76 -15.81 -8.36
CA ARG A 86 -8.57 -15.92 -9.59
C ARG A 86 -9.99 -16.41 -9.30
N ALA A 87 -10.32 -16.79 -8.05
CA ALA A 87 -11.69 -17.12 -7.67
C ALA A 87 -12.62 -15.93 -8.00
N ASP A 88 -13.77 -16.21 -8.63
CA ASP A 88 -14.64 -15.19 -9.24
C ASP A 88 -14.97 -14.01 -8.33
N LYS A 89 -15.28 -14.28 -7.05
CA LYS A 89 -15.59 -13.24 -6.07
C LYS A 89 -14.38 -12.32 -5.81
N ILE A 90 -13.21 -12.90 -5.60
CA ILE A 90 -11.97 -12.16 -5.31
C ILE A 90 -11.59 -11.33 -6.53
N LYS A 91 -11.53 -11.99 -7.69
CA LYS A 91 -11.21 -11.33 -8.96
C LYS A 91 -12.17 -10.17 -9.24
N GLY A 92 -13.47 -10.36 -9.04
CA GLY A 92 -14.47 -9.32 -9.26
C GLY A 92 -14.29 -8.10 -8.37
N GLU A 93 -13.86 -8.26 -7.11
CA GLU A 93 -13.55 -7.12 -6.23
C GLU A 93 -12.24 -6.43 -6.61
N LEU A 94 -11.20 -7.19 -6.97
CA LEU A 94 -9.94 -6.61 -7.45
C LEU A 94 -10.13 -5.83 -8.76
N ASP A 95 -10.87 -6.39 -9.72
CA ASP A 95 -11.20 -5.72 -10.98
C ASP A 95 -11.98 -4.41 -10.75
N ARG A 96 -12.88 -4.39 -9.76
CA ARG A 96 -13.61 -3.18 -9.38
C ARG A 96 -12.70 -2.11 -8.81
N LEU A 97 -11.77 -2.47 -7.92
CA LEU A 97 -10.77 -1.53 -7.38
C LEU A 97 -9.84 -1.03 -8.48
N ASP A 98 -9.43 -1.89 -9.40
CA ASP A 98 -8.61 -1.54 -10.56
C ASP A 98 -9.33 -0.63 -11.56
N SER A 99 -10.67 -0.66 -11.59
CA SER A 99 -11.47 0.23 -12.45
C SER A 99 -11.62 1.65 -11.88
N ASP A 100 -11.39 1.84 -10.58
CA ASP A 100 -11.53 3.12 -9.85
C ASP A 100 -10.16 3.69 -9.48
N VAL A 101 -9.26 3.77 -10.48
CA VAL A 101 -7.93 4.37 -10.36
C VAL A 101 -8.03 5.86 -10.61
N THR A 102 -7.76 6.68 -9.58
CA THR A 102 -8.07 8.12 -9.65
C THR A 102 -6.92 9.04 -9.31
N CYS A 103 -5.87 8.59 -8.63
CA CYS A 103 -4.81 9.46 -8.12
C CYS A 103 -3.46 8.76 -8.03
N VAL A 104 -2.41 9.54 -7.75
CA VAL A 104 -1.12 9.01 -7.31
C VAL A 104 -1.28 8.44 -5.91
N CYS A 105 -0.89 7.18 -5.74
CA CYS A 105 -0.88 6.48 -4.47
C CYS A 105 0.56 6.11 -4.11
N HIS A 106 0.87 6.12 -2.83
CA HIS A 106 2.18 5.64 -2.34
C HIS A 106 2.24 4.10 -2.30
N ASN A 107 1.14 3.48 -1.91
CA ASN A 107 0.94 2.04 -1.79
C ASN A 107 1.83 1.33 -0.75
N ASP A 108 2.56 2.09 0.08
CA ASP A 108 3.35 1.59 1.21
C ASP A 108 3.57 2.68 2.27
N LEU A 109 2.61 3.59 2.46
CA LEU A 109 2.74 4.69 3.42
C LEU A 109 2.45 4.25 4.86
N SER A 110 3.24 3.33 5.38
CA SER A 110 3.26 3.00 6.80
C SER A 110 3.94 4.12 7.61
N THR A 111 3.76 4.14 8.94
CA THR A 111 4.45 5.12 9.80
C THR A 111 5.98 4.98 9.76
N ALA A 112 6.51 3.80 9.40
CA ALA A 112 7.93 3.57 9.21
C ALA A 112 8.49 4.31 7.98
N ASN A 113 7.63 4.57 6.97
CA ASN A 113 7.98 5.27 5.75
C ASN A 113 7.68 6.78 5.82
N ILE A 114 7.49 7.31 7.04
CA ILE A 114 7.30 8.75 7.30
C ILE A 114 8.41 9.26 8.20
N GLY A 115 9.19 10.20 7.70
CA GLY A 115 10.17 10.94 8.47
C GLY A 115 9.85 12.42 8.54
N GLN A 116 10.65 13.18 9.28
CA GLN A 116 10.48 14.62 9.47
C GLN A 116 11.74 15.38 9.08
N LEU A 117 11.55 16.49 8.36
CA LEU A 117 12.56 17.49 8.10
C LEU A 117 12.04 18.86 8.55
N ASN A 118 12.71 19.48 9.53
CA ASN A 118 12.30 20.77 10.09
C ASN A 118 10.84 20.82 10.57
N GLY A 119 10.35 19.70 11.14
CA GLY A 119 8.98 19.58 11.64
C GLY A 119 7.92 19.28 10.56
N VAL A 120 8.31 19.10 9.30
CA VAL A 120 7.43 18.71 8.20
C VAL A 120 7.52 17.21 7.98
N ASN A 121 6.38 16.51 7.96
CA ASN A 121 6.33 15.08 7.63
C ASN A 121 6.53 14.85 6.14
N MET A 122 7.36 13.89 5.80
CA MET A 122 7.73 13.53 4.43
C MET A 122 7.70 12.01 4.24
N ALA A 123 7.24 11.57 3.08
CA ALA A 123 7.24 10.16 2.70
C ALA A 123 8.57 9.75 2.09
N ILE A 124 9.01 8.52 2.40
CA ILE A 124 10.15 7.84 1.79
C ILE A 124 9.69 6.50 1.22
N ASP A 125 10.55 5.83 0.46
CA ASP A 125 10.29 4.50 -0.09
C ASP A 125 9.13 4.49 -1.10
N TRP A 126 9.36 5.15 -2.23
CA TRP A 126 8.38 5.33 -3.30
C TRP A 126 8.36 4.18 -4.32
N GLU A 127 8.92 3.01 -3.99
CA GLU A 127 9.08 1.90 -4.94
C GLU A 127 7.74 1.33 -5.44
N TYR A 128 6.70 1.36 -4.61
CA TYR A 128 5.35 0.92 -4.97
C TYR A 128 4.44 2.05 -5.47
N ALA A 129 4.94 3.28 -5.55
CA ALA A 129 4.13 4.41 -5.99
C ALA A 129 3.63 4.24 -7.43
N ALA A 130 2.33 4.45 -7.62
CA ALA A 130 1.62 4.25 -8.88
C ALA A 130 0.34 5.08 -8.96
N LEU A 131 -0.26 5.21 -10.14
CA LEU A 131 -1.68 5.58 -10.20
C LEU A 131 -2.49 4.41 -9.65
N GLY A 132 -3.35 4.67 -8.68
CA GLY A 132 -4.03 3.63 -7.93
C GLY A 132 -5.39 4.06 -7.39
N ASN A 133 -5.95 3.16 -6.58
CA ASN A 133 -7.19 3.38 -5.86
C ASN A 133 -6.89 4.00 -4.49
N PRO A 134 -7.40 5.20 -4.17
CA PRO A 134 -7.09 5.88 -2.91
C PRO A 134 -7.59 5.12 -1.67
N HIS A 135 -8.65 4.29 -1.78
CA HIS A 135 -9.07 3.46 -0.65
C HIS A 135 -8.07 2.34 -0.35
N PHE A 136 -7.45 1.76 -1.40
CA PHE A 136 -6.41 0.74 -1.21
C PHE A 136 -5.16 1.34 -0.55
N ASP A 137 -4.72 2.52 -1.00
CA ASP A 137 -3.60 3.25 -0.38
C ASP A 137 -3.88 3.59 1.09
N ALA A 138 -5.10 4.07 1.41
CA ALA A 138 -5.51 4.32 2.78
C ALA A 138 -5.64 3.04 3.62
N ALA A 139 -6.00 1.89 3.02
CA ALA A 139 -6.05 0.60 3.71
C ALA A 139 -4.65 0.18 4.16
N ILE A 140 -3.65 0.26 3.29
CA ILE A 140 -2.24 0.00 3.63
C ILE A 140 -1.76 0.97 4.71
N ALA A 141 -1.96 2.27 4.53
CA ALA A 141 -1.49 3.29 5.46
C ALA A 141 -2.09 3.14 6.88
N SER A 142 -3.26 2.54 7.00
CA SER A 142 -3.94 2.29 8.28
C SER A 142 -3.71 0.88 8.84
N GLU A 143 -2.87 0.05 8.21
CA GLU A 143 -2.51 -1.26 8.71
C GLU A 143 -1.97 -1.16 10.15
N GLY A 144 -2.33 -2.14 10.98
CA GLY A 144 -1.92 -2.15 12.39
C GLY A 144 -2.76 -1.27 13.33
N LEU A 145 -3.66 -0.43 12.82
CA LEU A 145 -4.61 0.26 13.67
C LEU A 145 -5.80 -0.64 14.04
N GLU A 146 -6.39 -0.43 15.21
CA GLU A 146 -7.67 -1.04 15.59
C GLU A 146 -8.76 -0.68 14.56
N TRP A 147 -9.68 -1.61 14.28
CA TRP A 147 -10.67 -1.47 13.19
C TRP A 147 -11.42 -0.14 13.18
N HIS A 148 -11.92 0.30 14.35
CA HIS A 148 -12.63 1.58 14.44
C HIS A 148 -11.72 2.79 14.13
N ARG A 149 -10.41 2.68 14.42
CA ARG A 149 -9.43 3.71 14.09
C ARG A 149 -9.07 3.69 12.61
N ARG A 150 -9.03 2.51 11.98
CA ARG A 150 -8.84 2.38 10.53
C ARG A 150 -9.93 3.10 9.76
N ILE A 151 -11.20 2.94 10.16
CA ILE A 151 -12.34 3.64 9.53
C ILE A 151 -12.17 5.15 9.66
N SER A 152 -11.94 5.66 10.89
CA SER A 152 -11.74 7.10 11.12
C SER A 152 -10.54 7.65 10.38
N PHE A 153 -9.47 6.86 10.23
CA PHE A 153 -8.30 7.21 9.42
C PHE A 153 -8.70 7.39 7.94
N ALA A 154 -9.40 6.41 7.38
CA ALA A 154 -9.81 6.44 5.97
C ALA A 154 -10.79 7.59 5.70
N GLU A 155 -11.76 7.84 6.58
CA GLU A 155 -12.66 9.00 6.50
C GLU A 155 -11.90 10.32 6.51
N SER A 156 -10.88 10.44 7.36
CA SER A 156 -10.03 11.63 7.43
C SER A 156 -9.14 11.80 6.20
N ALA A 157 -8.54 10.71 5.71
CA ALA A 157 -7.63 10.73 4.56
C ALA A 157 -8.36 10.99 3.24
N LEU A 158 -9.55 10.41 3.06
CA LEU A 158 -10.30 10.43 1.80
C LEU A 158 -11.40 11.52 1.76
N GLY A 159 -11.82 12.02 2.93
CA GLY A 159 -12.84 13.05 3.03
C GLY A 159 -14.12 12.68 2.29
N GLN A 160 -14.57 13.56 1.38
CA GLN A 160 -15.80 13.34 0.58
C GLN A 160 -15.71 12.16 -0.40
N SER A 161 -14.52 11.67 -0.71
CA SER A 161 -14.30 10.51 -1.59
C SER A 161 -14.46 9.19 -0.85
N PHE A 162 -14.59 9.18 0.49
CA PHE A 162 -14.76 7.97 1.26
C PHE A 162 -16.05 7.23 0.91
N ASN A 163 -15.91 5.95 0.55
CA ASN A 163 -17.02 5.05 0.28
C ASN A 163 -16.85 3.78 1.13
N PRO A 164 -17.79 3.47 2.05
CA PRO A 164 -17.65 2.33 2.96
C PRO A 164 -17.54 0.98 2.27
N ARG A 165 -18.23 0.78 1.14
CA ARG A 165 -18.17 -0.49 0.38
C ARG A 165 -16.82 -0.66 -0.32
N THR A 166 -16.33 0.41 -0.95
CA THR A 166 -15.00 0.42 -1.59
C THR A 166 -13.91 0.27 -0.53
N TRP A 167 -14.07 0.91 0.62
CA TRP A 167 -13.18 0.76 1.77
C TRP A 167 -13.07 -0.68 2.25
N LEU A 168 -14.21 -1.37 2.45
CA LEU A 168 -14.20 -2.77 2.88
C LEU A 168 -13.52 -3.68 1.84
N ALA A 169 -13.79 -3.46 0.55
CA ALA A 169 -13.12 -4.18 -0.52
C ALA A 169 -11.61 -3.91 -0.54
N ALA A 170 -11.19 -2.67 -0.31
CA ALA A 170 -9.78 -2.28 -0.24
C ALA A 170 -9.06 -2.96 0.94
N CYS A 171 -9.68 -3.02 2.12
CA CYS A 171 -9.12 -3.75 3.27
C CYS A 171 -8.96 -5.25 2.99
N ARG A 172 -9.93 -5.88 2.32
CA ARG A 172 -9.82 -7.29 1.92
C ARG A 172 -8.71 -7.50 0.89
N ALA A 173 -8.61 -6.60 -0.09
CA ALA A 173 -7.55 -6.64 -1.09
C ALA A 173 -6.16 -6.46 -0.47
N GLU A 174 -6.02 -5.55 0.50
CA GLU A 174 -4.77 -5.34 1.25
C GLU A 174 -4.36 -6.62 1.97
N LEU A 175 -5.25 -7.25 2.73
CA LEU A 175 -4.98 -8.52 3.40
C LEU A 175 -4.53 -9.61 2.43
N LEU A 176 -5.20 -9.74 1.28
CA LEU A 176 -4.85 -10.72 0.26
C LEU A 176 -3.49 -10.43 -0.37
N ILE A 177 -3.25 -9.20 -0.79
CA ILE A 177 -2.01 -8.80 -1.45
C ILE A 177 -0.81 -9.01 -0.52
N ASN A 178 -0.91 -8.57 0.75
CA ASN A 178 0.12 -8.77 1.75
C ASN A 178 0.40 -10.26 2.00
N HIS A 179 -0.65 -11.07 2.14
CA HIS A 179 -0.49 -12.52 2.30
C HIS A 179 0.22 -13.16 1.12
N LEU A 180 -0.20 -12.84 -0.11
CA LEU A 180 0.42 -13.38 -1.33
C LEU A 180 1.85 -12.87 -1.51
N TRP A 181 2.11 -11.60 -1.22
CA TRP A 181 3.44 -11.01 -1.28
C TRP A 181 4.40 -11.70 -0.30
N MET A 182 3.98 -11.91 0.95
CA MET A 182 4.78 -12.58 1.95
C MET A 182 5.13 -14.01 1.56
N LEU A 183 4.16 -14.79 1.09
CA LEU A 183 4.40 -16.15 0.61
C LEU A 183 5.34 -16.16 -0.60
N ALA A 184 5.11 -15.30 -1.57
CA ALA A 184 5.93 -15.24 -2.78
C ALA A 184 7.38 -14.83 -2.50
N THR A 185 7.59 -13.94 -1.51
CA THR A 185 8.90 -13.37 -1.20
C THR A 185 9.71 -14.21 -0.22
N HIS A 186 9.04 -14.77 0.80
CA HIS A 186 9.71 -15.47 1.91
C HIS A 186 9.55 -16.99 1.85
N GLY A 187 8.70 -17.52 0.97
CA GLY A 187 8.52 -18.97 0.73
C GLY A 187 7.87 -19.74 1.88
N THR A 188 7.83 -19.18 3.07
CA THR A 188 7.20 -19.78 4.26
C THR A 188 6.69 -18.71 5.20
N LEU A 189 5.56 -18.97 5.84
CA LEU A 189 5.13 -18.22 7.02
C LEU A 189 5.99 -18.70 8.20
N SER A 190 7.15 -18.07 8.42
CA SER A 190 7.99 -18.45 9.57
C SER A 190 7.32 -18.01 10.86
N ALA A 191 7.55 -18.78 11.96
CA ALA A 191 7.04 -18.43 13.29
C ALA A 191 7.55 -17.07 13.82
N SER A 192 8.64 -16.53 13.27
CA SER A 192 9.16 -15.20 13.56
C SER A 192 8.38 -14.07 12.84
N LEU A 193 7.58 -14.41 11.83
CA LEU A 193 6.60 -13.54 11.18
C LEU A 193 5.22 -13.79 11.80
N ALA A 194 5.13 -13.81 13.13
CA ALA A 194 3.91 -14.07 13.90
C ALA A 194 2.74 -13.09 13.61
N THR A 195 2.95 -12.11 12.75
CA THR A 195 1.94 -11.23 12.16
C THR A 195 1.53 -11.66 10.76
N ALA A 196 2.12 -12.73 10.21
CA ALA A 196 1.74 -13.25 8.92
C ALA A 196 0.32 -13.80 8.97
N LEU A 197 -0.55 -13.22 8.16
CA LEU A 197 -1.93 -13.67 8.02
C LEU A 197 -1.97 -15.13 7.55
N THR A 198 -2.66 -15.97 8.30
CA THR A 198 -2.89 -17.36 7.87
C THR A 198 -3.90 -17.37 6.71
N LYS A 199 -3.90 -18.48 5.94
CA LYS A 199 -4.90 -18.71 4.90
C LYS A 199 -6.32 -18.55 5.46
N GLU A 200 -6.58 -19.10 6.65
CA GLU A 200 -7.88 -19.06 7.32
C GLU A 200 -8.31 -17.63 7.64
N GLN A 201 -7.39 -16.76 8.08
CA GLN A 201 -7.69 -15.35 8.34
C GLN A 201 -8.06 -14.59 7.07
N VAL A 202 -7.35 -14.85 5.97
CA VAL A 202 -7.66 -14.25 4.67
C VAL A 202 -9.00 -14.78 4.15
N GLU A 203 -9.23 -16.11 4.20
CA GLU A 203 -10.50 -16.73 3.81
C GLU A 203 -11.69 -16.17 4.61
N GLN A 204 -11.52 -15.98 5.93
CA GLN A 204 -12.53 -15.39 6.80
C GLN A 204 -12.91 -13.99 6.34
N ALA A 205 -11.94 -13.13 6.05
CA ALA A 205 -12.18 -11.77 5.58
C ALA A 205 -12.98 -11.73 4.27
N TRP A 206 -12.85 -12.76 3.42
CA TRP A 206 -13.57 -12.91 2.16
C TRP A 206 -14.92 -13.62 2.29
N SER A 207 -15.17 -14.28 3.43
CA SER A 207 -16.40 -15.00 3.72
C SER A 207 -17.48 -14.12 4.39
N ASP A 208 -17.05 -13.12 5.16
CA ASP A 208 -17.95 -12.27 5.92
C ASP A 208 -18.66 -11.25 5.01
N ASP A 209 -19.76 -11.68 4.39
CA ASP A 209 -20.77 -10.86 3.70
C ASP A 209 -21.93 -10.49 4.63
N LYS A 210 -21.66 -10.12 5.89
CA LYS A 210 -22.72 -9.76 6.84
C LYS A 210 -22.61 -8.31 7.30
#